data_d3897623536db966e525b2b584255cc5
#
_entry.id   d3897623536db966e525b2b584255cc5
#
_cell.length_a   1.000
_cell.length_b   1.000
_cell.length_c   1.000
_cell.angle_alpha   90.00
_cell.angle_beta   90.00
_cell.angle_gamma   90.00
#
_symmetry.space_group_name_H-M   'P 1'
#
loop_
_entity.id
_entity.type
_entity.pdbx_description
1 polymer ?
#
loop_
_entity_poly.entity_id
_entity_poly.type
_entity_poly.pdbx_seq_one_letter_code
_entity_poly.pdbx_strand_id
1 'polypeptide(L)'
;ILSQIMPPLSMKYKTKAFKEDDDAKTSNAIIEIRNGAYIRGQMDKSVMGARTKGLLQRVCNDFGNMASAKFIDDLQNVVTEYMKSSAFSVGVSDLISNQKTNDEIIQVITKKKTDVKNLINQVQIGIFENNTGKTNEEEFETQVNSILNQATSEAGKIGLKSLGKDNRFVIMVNAGSKGSDLNISQMISCLGQQNVDGKRIPYGFENRTLPHFTKYDDSPS
;
A
#
# COMPACT_ATOMS: atom_id res chain seq x y z
N ILE A 1 8.29 28.38 10.16
CA ILE A 1 7.70 27.74 11.37
C ILE A 1 8.54 26.55 11.82
N LEU A 2 8.72 25.48 11.01
CA LEU A 2 9.51 24.30 11.42
C LEU A 2 10.94 24.66 11.88
N SER A 3 11.61 25.60 11.22
CA SER A 3 12.93 26.07 11.61
C SER A 3 12.96 26.77 12.97
N GLN A 4 11.83 27.29 13.45
CA GLN A 4 11.76 27.99 14.74
C GLN A 4 11.68 27.03 15.94
N ILE A 5 11.20 25.82 15.71
CA ILE A 5 11.12 24.76 16.74
C ILE A 5 12.31 23.79 16.68
N MET A 6 13.09 23.87 15.61
CA MET A 6 14.21 22.95 15.38
C MET A 6 15.43 23.35 16.23
N PRO A 7 16.04 22.42 16.98
CA PRO A 7 17.32 22.67 17.59
C PRO A 7 18.41 22.91 16.52
N PRO A 8 19.56 23.53 16.85
CA PRO A 8 20.62 23.90 15.91
C PRO A 8 21.38 22.67 15.38
N LEU A 9 20.68 21.73 14.75
CA LEU A 9 21.28 20.56 14.13
C LEU A 9 21.48 20.75 12.62
N SER A 10 22.44 20.01 12.08
CA SER A 10 22.64 19.92 10.63
C SER A 10 22.51 18.47 10.18
N MET A 11 21.68 18.22 9.18
CA MET A 11 21.38 16.90 8.69
C MET A 11 21.04 16.92 7.20
N LYS A 12 21.60 15.96 6.46
CA LYS A 12 21.25 15.75 5.05
C LYS A 12 21.26 14.27 4.75
N TYR A 13 20.14 13.75 4.24
CA TYR A 13 20.08 12.37 3.75
C TYR A 13 18.95 12.16 2.74
N LYS A 14 19.08 11.09 1.95
CA LYS A 14 18.07 10.64 0.99
C LYS A 14 17.04 9.78 1.71
N THR A 15 15.75 10.11 1.55
CA THR A 15 14.66 9.27 2.03
C THR A 15 14.44 8.08 1.08
N LYS A 16 13.60 7.13 1.47
CA LYS A 16 13.21 6.01 0.59
C LYS A 16 12.44 6.42 -0.66
N ALA A 17 11.89 7.63 -0.67
CA ALA A 17 11.17 8.18 -1.82
C ALA A 17 12.11 8.69 -2.93
N PHE A 18 13.41 8.82 -2.66
CA PHE A 18 14.40 9.26 -3.66
C PHE A 18 14.61 8.16 -4.71
N LYS A 19 14.40 8.52 -5.97
CA LYS A 19 14.64 7.66 -7.13
C LYS A 19 15.96 8.02 -7.80
N GLU A 20 16.54 7.11 -8.55
CA GLU A 20 17.80 7.33 -9.26
C GLU A 20 17.72 8.47 -10.28
N ASP A 21 16.55 8.66 -10.89
CA ASP A 21 16.28 9.73 -11.86
C ASP A 21 16.01 11.10 -11.21
N ASP A 22 15.91 11.17 -9.87
CA ASP A 22 15.64 12.42 -9.17
C ASP A 22 16.89 13.32 -9.13
N ASP A 23 16.72 14.59 -9.45
CA ASP A 23 17.79 15.58 -9.27
C ASP A 23 18.07 15.79 -7.77
N ALA A 24 19.29 15.42 -7.37
CA ALA A 24 19.73 15.56 -5.98
C ALA A 24 19.75 17.01 -5.48
N LYS A 25 19.69 18.03 -6.35
CA LYS A 25 19.70 19.44 -5.96
C LYS A 25 18.30 19.98 -5.66
N THR A 26 17.27 19.46 -6.32
CA THR A 26 15.91 19.99 -6.27
C THR A 26 14.89 19.04 -5.64
N SER A 27 15.19 17.74 -5.58
CA SER A 27 14.25 16.72 -5.07
C SER A 27 13.86 16.95 -3.60
N ASN A 28 12.54 16.92 -3.35
CA ASN A 28 11.96 16.91 -1.99
C ASN A 28 12.12 15.56 -1.27
N ALA A 29 12.62 14.53 -1.95
CA ALA A 29 12.98 13.26 -1.33
C ALA A 29 14.32 13.30 -0.59
N ILE A 30 15.00 14.45 -0.56
CA ILE A 30 16.19 14.70 0.24
C ILE A 30 15.85 15.68 1.35
N ILE A 31 16.06 15.25 2.59
CA ILE A 31 15.96 16.12 3.77
C ILE A 31 17.25 16.89 3.90
N GLU A 32 17.14 18.19 4.06
CA GLU A 32 18.27 19.09 4.31
C GLU A 32 17.91 20.11 5.38
N ILE A 33 18.63 20.04 6.51
CA ILE A 33 18.54 20.95 7.64
C ILE A 33 19.96 21.48 7.88
N ARG A 34 20.11 22.79 8.04
CA ARG A 34 21.40 23.44 8.32
C ARG A 34 21.27 24.35 9.53
N ASN A 35 21.99 24.04 10.58
CA ASN A 35 21.99 24.81 11.84
C ASN A 35 20.54 25.16 12.31
N GLY A 36 19.67 24.17 12.37
CA GLY A 36 18.26 24.34 12.73
C GLY A 36 17.36 24.93 11.64
N ALA A 37 17.91 25.44 10.54
CA ALA A 37 17.11 25.91 9.42
C ALA A 37 16.68 24.74 8.54
N TYR A 38 15.37 24.52 8.42
CA TYR A 38 14.80 23.55 7.49
C TYR A 38 14.81 24.11 6.07
N ILE A 39 15.67 23.57 5.24
CA ILE A 39 15.89 24.05 3.87
C ILE A 39 14.94 23.35 2.89
N ARG A 40 14.85 22.01 2.95
CA ARG A 40 14.01 21.24 2.05
C ARG A 40 13.80 19.80 2.54
N GLY A 41 12.89 19.13 1.89
CA GLY A 41 12.58 17.72 2.06
C GLY A 41 11.14 17.49 2.49
N GLN A 42 10.70 16.25 2.47
CA GLN A 42 9.37 15.84 2.89
C GLN A 42 9.46 15.13 4.25
N MET A 43 8.75 15.63 5.23
CA MET A 43 8.69 15.05 6.58
C MET A 43 7.67 13.90 6.61
N ASP A 44 8.13 12.71 6.28
CA ASP A 44 7.36 11.48 6.35
C ASP A 44 7.74 10.63 7.58
N LYS A 45 7.15 9.45 7.71
CA LYS A 45 7.48 8.50 8.78
C LYS A 45 8.95 8.06 8.77
N SER A 46 9.63 8.11 7.62
CA SER A 46 11.04 7.75 7.52
C SER A 46 11.94 8.78 8.22
N VAL A 47 11.46 10.02 8.34
CA VAL A 47 12.15 11.14 9.00
C VAL A 47 11.71 11.30 10.44
N MET A 48 10.38 11.32 10.66
CA MET A 48 9.76 11.66 11.96
C MET A 48 9.40 10.43 12.79
N GLY A 49 9.46 9.24 12.22
CA GLY A 49 9.10 8.01 12.93
C GLY A 49 10.18 7.52 13.90
N ALA A 50 9.81 6.51 14.69
CA ALA A 50 10.71 5.81 15.62
C ALA A 50 11.74 4.98 14.85
N ARG A 51 12.81 5.61 14.40
CA ARG A 51 13.91 4.97 13.66
C ARG A 51 15.26 5.40 14.21
N THR A 52 16.21 4.47 14.15
CA THR A 52 17.60 4.66 14.62
C THR A 52 18.39 5.76 13.89
N LYS A 53 17.88 6.30 12.80
CA LYS A 53 18.51 7.39 12.03
C LYS A 53 17.51 8.52 11.76
N GLY A 54 16.42 8.56 12.50
CA GLY A 54 15.37 9.59 12.36
C GLY A 54 15.74 10.90 13.04
N LEU A 55 14.96 11.93 12.71
CA LEU A 55 15.16 13.27 13.27
C LEU A 55 15.00 13.29 14.80
N LEU A 56 13.99 12.62 15.34
CA LEU A 56 13.75 12.59 16.80
C LEU A 56 14.92 11.97 17.55
N GLN A 57 15.44 10.83 17.06
CA GLN A 57 16.60 10.21 17.68
C GLN A 57 17.84 11.12 17.62
N ARG A 58 18.04 11.80 16.50
CA ARG A 58 19.16 12.73 16.34
C ARG A 58 19.07 13.88 17.33
N VAL A 59 17.86 14.46 17.48
CA VAL A 59 17.64 15.52 18.49
C VAL A 59 17.92 15.00 19.90
N CYS A 60 17.44 13.80 20.23
CA CYS A 60 17.65 13.21 21.55
C CYS A 60 19.14 12.96 21.84
N ASN A 61 19.87 12.39 20.88
CA ASN A 61 21.28 12.05 21.06
C ASN A 61 22.18 13.27 21.12
N ASP A 62 21.94 14.27 20.29
CA ASP A 62 22.82 15.43 20.18
C ASP A 62 22.49 16.55 21.22
N PHE A 63 21.23 16.65 21.66
CA PHE A 63 20.73 17.75 22.51
C PHE A 63 20.08 17.28 23.82
N GLY A 64 19.94 15.96 24.01
CA GLY A 64 19.43 15.37 25.24
C GLY A 64 17.90 15.27 25.30
N ASN A 65 17.41 14.57 26.34
CA ASN A 65 16.01 14.19 26.49
C ASN A 65 15.06 15.39 26.60
N MET A 66 15.48 16.43 27.34
CA MET A 66 14.64 17.62 27.54
C MET A 66 14.44 18.41 26.25
N ALA A 67 15.48 18.55 25.44
CA ALA A 67 15.36 19.18 24.13
C ALA A 67 14.48 18.35 23.17
N SER A 68 14.57 17.03 23.24
CA SER A 68 13.72 16.14 22.45
C SER A 68 12.25 16.23 22.86
N ALA A 69 11.95 16.23 24.16
CA ALA A 69 10.60 16.41 24.67
C ALA A 69 10.00 17.73 24.20
N LYS A 70 10.75 18.84 24.41
CA LYS A 70 10.31 20.16 23.93
C LYS A 70 10.07 20.21 22.43
N PHE A 71 10.96 19.62 21.62
CA PHE A 71 10.79 19.55 20.16
C PHE A 71 9.52 18.80 19.75
N ILE A 72 9.20 17.68 20.42
CA ILE A 72 7.99 16.90 20.16
C ILE A 72 6.74 17.73 20.52
N ASP A 73 6.72 18.37 21.67
CA ASP A 73 5.60 19.22 22.12
C ASP A 73 5.37 20.39 21.17
N ASP A 74 6.43 21.10 20.80
CA ASP A 74 6.37 22.23 19.88
C ASP A 74 5.87 21.78 18.49
N LEU A 75 6.34 20.62 18.00
CA LEU A 75 5.89 20.03 16.73
C LEU A 75 4.40 19.67 16.79
N GLN A 76 3.97 19.02 17.87
CA GLN A 76 2.57 18.67 18.08
C GLN A 76 1.68 19.92 18.08
N ASN A 77 2.09 20.97 18.78
CA ASN A 77 1.35 22.22 18.82
C ASN A 77 1.23 22.88 17.44
N VAL A 78 2.33 22.93 16.67
CA VAL A 78 2.32 23.47 15.31
C VAL A 78 1.38 22.68 14.40
N VAL A 79 1.43 21.34 14.46
CA VAL A 79 0.55 20.48 13.66
C VAL A 79 -0.91 20.66 14.07
N THR A 80 -1.19 20.75 15.37
CA THR A 80 -2.55 20.95 15.88
C THR A 80 -3.13 22.28 15.40
N GLU A 81 -2.37 23.37 15.47
CA GLU A 81 -2.83 24.67 14.96
C GLU A 81 -3.05 24.67 13.46
N TYR A 82 -2.17 24.04 12.70
CA TYR A 82 -2.35 23.86 11.26
C TYR A 82 -3.62 23.08 10.93
N MET A 83 -3.88 21.99 11.66
CA MET A 83 -5.06 21.14 11.42
C MET A 83 -6.40 21.82 11.74
N LYS A 84 -6.43 22.83 12.62
CA LYS A 84 -7.62 23.63 12.88
C LYS A 84 -8.12 24.38 11.64
N SER A 85 -7.20 24.79 10.76
CA SER A 85 -7.53 25.53 9.55
C SER A 85 -7.62 24.65 8.31
N SER A 86 -6.78 23.61 8.19
CA SER A 86 -6.72 22.79 6.98
C SER A 86 -7.60 21.54 7.05
N ALA A 87 -7.80 21.00 8.24
CA ALA A 87 -8.44 19.70 8.49
C ALA A 87 -7.83 18.55 7.67
N PHE A 88 -8.18 17.31 7.98
CA PHE A 88 -7.86 16.14 7.19
C PHE A 88 -8.99 15.12 7.31
N SER A 89 -9.58 14.76 6.18
CA SER A 89 -10.68 13.80 6.13
C SER A 89 -10.58 12.98 4.85
N VAL A 90 -11.18 11.80 4.86
CA VAL A 90 -11.34 10.94 3.70
C VAL A 90 -12.81 10.71 3.42
N GLY A 91 -13.18 10.61 2.16
CA GLY A 91 -14.55 10.35 1.73
C GLY A 91 -14.62 9.16 0.77
N VAL A 92 -15.84 8.68 0.52
CA VAL A 92 -16.07 7.62 -0.46
C VAL A 92 -15.59 8.04 -1.86
N SER A 93 -15.74 9.32 -2.20
CA SER A 93 -15.27 9.88 -3.49
C SER A 93 -13.76 9.73 -3.72
N ASP A 94 -12.97 9.64 -2.65
CA ASP A 94 -11.52 9.43 -2.76
C ASP A 94 -11.16 8.00 -3.25
N LEU A 95 -12.12 7.08 -3.23
CA LEU A 95 -11.97 5.68 -3.63
C LEU A 95 -12.68 5.37 -4.94
N ILE A 96 -13.40 6.32 -5.54
CA ILE A 96 -14.11 6.10 -6.79
C ILE A 96 -13.15 6.29 -7.97
N SER A 97 -12.93 5.22 -8.73
CA SER A 97 -12.18 5.26 -9.98
C SER A 97 -13.08 5.72 -11.14
N ASN A 98 -12.45 6.23 -12.20
CA ASN A 98 -13.16 6.53 -13.43
C ASN A 98 -13.57 5.24 -14.17
N GLN A 99 -14.54 5.34 -15.11
CA GLN A 99 -15.08 4.19 -15.85
C GLN A 99 -13.97 3.43 -16.59
N LYS A 100 -13.06 4.14 -17.23
CA LYS A 100 -11.95 3.51 -17.96
C LYS A 100 -11.09 2.61 -17.06
N THR A 101 -10.74 3.09 -15.87
CA THR A 101 -9.98 2.32 -14.89
C THR A 101 -10.76 1.09 -14.42
N ASN A 102 -12.08 1.23 -14.19
CA ASN A 102 -12.91 0.11 -13.81
C ASN A 102 -12.97 -0.95 -14.92
N ASP A 103 -13.09 -0.53 -16.18
CA ASP A 103 -13.09 -1.44 -17.33
C ASP A 103 -11.76 -2.19 -17.46
N GLU A 104 -10.63 -1.51 -17.26
CA GLU A 104 -9.30 -2.13 -17.25
C GLU A 104 -9.16 -3.17 -16.11
N ILE A 105 -9.66 -2.85 -14.91
CA ILE A 105 -9.67 -3.77 -13.77
C ILE A 105 -10.51 -5.03 -14.09
N ILE A 106 -11.71 -4.83 -14.63
CA ILE A 106 -12.62 -5.94 -15.02
C ILE A 106 -11.95 -6.82 -16.07
N GLN A 107 -11.28 -6.24 -17.06
CA GLN A 107 -10.55 -7.00 -18.09
C GLN A 107 -9.47 -7.89 -17.49
N VAL A 108 -8.67 -7.37 -16.55
CA VAL A 108 -7.63 -8.15 -15.86
C VAL A 108 -8.24 -9.30 -15.09
N ILE A 109 -9.28 -9.05 -14.31
CA ILE A 109 -9.97 -10.09 -13.53
C ILE A 109 -10.56 -11.16 -14.45
N THR A 110 -11.23 -10.75 -15.53
CA THR A 110 -11.83 -11.67 -16.51
C THR A 110 -10.78 -12.54 -17.21
N LYS A 111 -9.64 -11.93 -17.57
CA LYS A 111 -8.51 -12.67 -18.15
C LYS A 111 -8.01 -13.75 -17.20
N LYS A 112 -7.78 -13.43 -15.92
CA LYS A 112 -7.31 -14.42 -14.94
C LYS A 112 -8.35 -15.51 -14.66
N LYS A 113 -9.64 -15.18 -14.66
CA LYS A 113 -10.70 -16.20 -14.62
C LYS A 113 -10.62 -17.16 -15.82
N THR A 114 -10.34 -16.63 -17.01
CA THR A 114 -10.17 -17.43 -18.22
C THR A 114 -8.93 -18.32 -18.14
N ASP A 115 -7.81 -17.79 -17.63
CA ASP A 115 -6.57 -18.56 -17.42
C ASP A 115 -6.83 -19.76 -16.49
N VAL A 116 -7.57 -19.57 -15.40
CA VAL A 116 -7.95 -20.66 -14.49
C VAL A 116 -8.89 -21.66 -15.18
N LYS A 117 -9.87 -21.21 -15.97
CA LYS A 117 -10.74 -22.11 -16.75
C LYS A 117 -9.94 -22.98 -17.73
N ASN A 118 -8.95 -22.40 -18.38
CA ASN A 118 -8.05 -23.13 -19.26
C ASN A 118 -7.24 -24.20 -18.49
N LEU A 119 -6.76 -23.87 -17.29
CA LEU A 119 -6.05 -24.82 -16.43
C LEU A 119 -6.96 -25.98 -16.00
N ILE A 120 -8.23 -25.68 -15.63
CA ILE A 120 -9.23 -26.71 -15.32
C ILE A 120 -9.46 -27.64 -16.51
N ASN A 121 -9.61 -27.07 -17.71
CA ASN A 121 -9.77 -27.86 -18.93
C ASN A 121 -8.56 -28.76 -19.20
N GLN A 122 -7.32 -28.30 -18.98
CA GLN A 122 -6.12 -29.11 -19.12
C GLN A 122 -6.12 -30.30 -18.17
N VAL A 123 -6.56 -30.13 -16.93
CA VAL A 123 -6.71 -31.22 -15.96
C VAL A 123 -7.77 -32.22 -16.41
N GLN A 124 -8.93 -31.73 -16.90
CA GLN A 124 -10.04 -32.59 -17.34
C GLN A 124 -9.68 -33.44 -18.58
N ILE A 125 -8.87 -32.88 -19.49
CA ILE A 125 -8.43 -33.60 -20.73
C ILE A 125 -7.22 -34.51 -20.43
N GLY A 126 -6.60 -34.39 -19.22
CA GLY A 126 -5.46 -35.22 -18.83
C GLY A 126 -4.10 -34.78 -19.40
N ILE A 127 -4.00 -33.53 -19.86
CA ILE A 127 -2.75 -32.94 -20.38
C ILE A 127 -2.07 -32.00 -19.38
N PHE A 128 -2.51 -32.02 -18.12
CA PHE A 128 -1.89 -31.22 -17.05
C PHE A 128 -0.49 -31.74 -16.76
N GLU A 129 0.50 -30.86 -16.92
CA GLU A 129 1.89 -31.16 -16.65
C GLU A 129 2.27 -30.77 -15.23
N ASN A 130 2.74 -31.73 -14.44
CA ASN A 130 3.28 -31.51 -13.10
C ASN A 130 4.80 -31.75 -13.11
N ASN A 131 5.57 -30.68 -13.04
CA ASN A 131 7.02 -30.71 -13.01
C ASN A 131 7.57 -30.57 -11.58
N THR A 132 6.72 -30.71 -10.56
CA THR A 132 7.08 -30.57 -9.15
C THR A 132 7.03 -31.94 -8.45
N GLY A 133 7.64 -32.04 -7.30
CA GLY A 133 7.53 -33.25 -6.47
C GLY A 133 6.22 -33.38 -5.68
N LYS A 134 5.23 -32.53 -5.95
CA LYS A 134 3.91 -32.52 -5.30
C LYS A 134 2.93 -33.44 -6.04
N THR A 135 1.81 -33.74 -5.40
CA THR A 135 0.70 -34.40 -6.10
C THR A 135 0.08 -33.50 -7.16
N ASN A 136 -0.61 -34.07 -8.14
CA ASN A 136 -1.28 -33.25 -9.20
C ASN A 136 -2.31 -32.31 -8.61
N GLU A 137 -3.02 -32.71 -7.55
CA GLU A 137 -3.98 -31.87 -6.87
C GLU A 137 -3.32 -30.68 -6.16
N GLU A 138 -2.22 -30.93 -5.46
CA GLU A 138 -1.47 -29.87 -4.76
C GLU A 138 -0.85 -28.90 -5.75
N GLU A 139 -0.33 -29.37 -6.87
CA GLU A 139 0.24 -28.49 -7.89
C GLU A 139 -0.84 -27.68 -8.59
N PHE A 140 -1.97 -28.30 -8.94
CA PHE A 140 -3.13 -27.59 -9.48
C PHE A 140 -3.60 -26.47 -8.56
N GLU A 141 -3.81 -26.76 -7.27
CA GLU A 141 -4.20 -25.74 -6.30
C GLU A 141 -3.14 -24.61 -6.17
N THR A 142 -1.86 -24.96 -6.21
CA THR A 142 -0.77 -23.97 -6.17
C THR A 142 -0.83 -23.04 -7.38
N GLN A 143 -1.01 -23.58 -8.59
CA GLN A 143 -1.09 -22.80 -9.82
C GLN A 143 -2.35 -21.91 -9.86
N VAL A 144 -3.52 -22.45 -9.50
CA VAL A 144 -4.76 -21.68 -9.42
C VAL A 144 -4.62 -20.52 -8.43
N ASN A 145 -4.12 -20.80 -7.24
CA ASN A 145 -3.92 -19.78 -6.21
C ASN A 145 -2.95 -18.69 -6.70
N SER A 146 -1.89 -19.05 -7.40
CA SER A 146 -0.92 -18.12 -7.99
C SER A 146 -1.57 -17.22 -9.04
N ILE A 147 -2.33 -17.78 -9.99
CA ILE A 147 -3.02 -17.03 -11.06
C ILE A 147 -4.01 -16.02 -10.46
N LEU A 148 -4.82 -16.47 -9.50
CA LEU A 148 -5.82 -15.61 -8.87
C LEU A 148 -5.20 -14.52 -7.97
N ASN A 149 -4.09 -14.79 -7.30
CA ASN A 149 -3.34 -13.77 -6.55
C ASN A 149 -2.72 -12.71 -7.48
N GLN A 150 -2.30 -13.09 -8.68
CA GLN A 150 -1.83 -12.13 -9.68
C GLN A 150 -2.94 -11.15 -10.10
N ALA A 151 -4.21 -11.60 -10.16
CA ALA A 151 -5.34 -10.72 -10.46
C ALA A 151 -5.40 -9.53 -9.49
N THR A 152 -5.30 -9.78 -8.19
CA THR A 152 -5.30 -8.72 -7.16
C THR A 152 -4.13 -7.76 -7.33
N SER A 153 -2.93 -8.30 -7.59
CA SER A 153 -1.72 -7.48 -7.76
C SER A 153 -1.79 -6.60 -9.02
N GLU A 154 -2.22 -7.15 -10.15
CA GLU A 154 -2.32 -6.42 -11.41
C GLU A 154 -3.45 -5.38 -11.38
N ALA A 155 -4.64 -5.77 -10.94
CA ALA A 155 -5.78 -4.86 -10.77
C ALA A 155 -5.47 -3.75 -9.76
N GLY A 156 -4.79 -4.08 -8.66
CA GLY A 156 -4.38 -3.12 -7.65
C GLY A 156 -3.43 -2.06 -8.18
N LYS A 157 -2.48 -2.42 -9.03
CA LYS A 157 -1.56 -1.46 -9.67
C LYS A 157 -2.31 -0.49 -10.60
N ILE A 158 -3.34 -0.95 -11.31
CA ILE A 158 -4.19 -0.10 -12.16
C ILE A 158 -4.96 0.88 -11.29
N GLY A 159 -5.63 0.41 -10.24
CA GLY A 159 -6.37 1.26 -9.31
C GLY A 159 -5.49 2.32 -8.65
N LEU A 160 -4.32 1.94 -8.13
CA LEU A 160 -3.37 2.89 -7.52
C LEU A 160 -2.89 3.97 -8.49
N LYS A 161 -2.60 3.61 -9.75
CA LYS A 161 -2.17 4.57 -10.77
C LYS A 161 -3.25 5.58 -11.14
N SER A 162 -4.52 5.23 -10.97
CA SER A 162 -5.65 6.12 -11.29
C SER A 162 -5.83 7.24 -10.27
N LEU A 163 -5.27 7.10 -9.08
CA LEU A 163 -5.39 8.08 -8.00
C LEU A 163 -4.39 9.22 -8.15
N GLY A 164 -4.86 10.44 -7.95
CA GLY A 164 -4.02 11.62 -7.91
C GLY A 164 -3.13 11.69 -6.67
N LYS A 165 -2.04 12.46 -6.75
CA LYS A 165 -1.13 12.67 -5.62
C LYS A 165 -1.80 13.39 -4.43
N ASP A 166 -2.86 14.14 -4.70
CA ASP A 166 -3.62 14.90 -3.69
C ASP A 166 -4.71 14.07 -3.02
N ASN A 167 -4.89 12.81 -3.45
CA ASN A 167 -5.83 11.90 -2.82
C ASN A 167 -5.42 11.63 -1.36
N ARG A 168 -6.37 11.73 -0.44
CA ARG A 168 -6.12 11.65 1.01
C ARG A 168 -5.60 10.27 1.45
N PHE A 169 -6.07 9.19 0.83
CA PHE A 169 -5.54 7.84 1.09
C PHE A 169 -4.09 7.71 0.61
N VAL A 170 -3.79 8.24 -0.58
CA VAL A 170 -2.43 8.25 -1.14
C VAL A 170 -1.48 9.06 -0.26
N ILE A 171 -1.93 10.21 0.25
CA ILE A 171 -1.15 11.03 1.20
C ILE A 171 -0.84 10.26 2.47
N MET A 172 -1.83 9.60 3.09
CA MET A 172 -1.61 8.81 4.31
C MET A 172 -0.61 7.67 4.11
N VAL A 173 -0.74 6.94 3.00
CA VAL A 173 0.12 5.80 2.69
C VAL A 173 1.55 6.25 2.37
N ASN A 174 1.70 7.29 1.54
CA ASN A 174 3.01 7.84 1.17
C ASN A 174 3.73 8.47 2.37
N ALA A 175 2.99 9.16 3.24
CA ALA A 175 3.54 9.66 4.51
C ALA A 175 3.92 8.53 5.48
N GLY A 176 3.39 7.33 5.26
CA GLY A 176 3.61 6.16 6.12
C GLY A 176 2.89 6.25 7.46
N SER A 177 1.95 7.17 7.61
CA SER A 177 1.19 7.35 8.84
C SER A 177 0.28 6.16 9.14
N LYS A 178 -0.47 5.70 8.15
CA LYS A 178 -1.36 4.54 8.27
C LYS A 178 -1.68 3.94 6.90
N GLY A 179 -1.98 2.63 6.91
CA GLY A 179 -2.33 1.89 5.69
C GLY A 179 -1.13 1.52 4.83
N SER A 180 -1.42 0.87 3.73
CA SER A 180 -0.46 0.44 2.72
C SER A 180 -1.08 0.51 1.32
N ASP A 181 -0.27 0.41 0.27
CA ASP A 181 -0.74 0.30 -1.11
C ASP A 181 -1.71 -0.87 -1.29
N LEU A 182 -1.50 -1.98 -0.56
CA LEU A 182 -2.40 -3.12 -0.57
C LEU A 182 -3.81 -2.74 -0.07
N ASN A 183 -3.90 -1.96 1.02
CA ASN A 183 -5.20 -1.54 1.54
C ASN A 183 -5.97 -0.70 0.51
N ILE A 184 -5.29 0.25 -0.16
CA ILE A 184 -5.91 1.07 -1.21
C ILE A 184 -6.34 0.19 -2.38
N SER A 185 -5.46 -0.71 -2.83
CA SER A 185 -5.75 -1.65 -3.93
C SER A 185 -6.98 -2.51 -3.65
N GLN A 186 -7.10 -3.01 -2.42
CA GLN A 186 -8.25 -3.82 -2.01
C GLN A 186 -9.55 -3.03 -1.96
N MET A 187 -9.51 -1.76 -1.57
CA MET A 187 -10.70 -0.92 -1.53
C MET A 187 -11.17 -0.46 -2.92
N ILE A 188 -10.24 -0.20 -3.84
CA ILE A 188 -10.56 0.38 -5.15
C ILE A 188 -10.77 -0.69 -6.22
N SER A 189 -10.00 -1.77 -6.18
CA SER A 189 -9.91 -2.70 -7.29
C SER A 189 -10.51 -4.06 -6.95
N CYS A 190 -9.87 -4.81 -6.08
CA CYS A 190 -10.23 -6.20 -5.80
C CYS A 190 -9.69 -6.63 -4.44
N LEU A 191 -10.55 -7.19 -3.60
CA LEU A 191 -10.14 -7.77 -2.31
C LEU A 191 -9.17 -8.95 -2.47
N GLY A 192 -9.38 -9.72 -3.53
CA GLY A 192 -8.60 -10.90 -3.81
C GLY A 192 -9.06 -12.14 -3.05
N GLN A 193 -8.25 -13.19 -3.14
CA GLN A 193 -8.57 -14.46 -2.48
C GLN A 193 -8.48 -14.36 -0.98
N GLN A 194 -9.44 -14.99 -0.31
CA GLN A 194 -9.47 -15.18 1.13
C GLN A 194 -9.04 -16.62 1.43
N ASN A 195 -7.78 -16.81 1.77
CA ASN A 195 -7.23 -18.12 2.09
C ASN A 195 -7.46 -18.47 3.56
N VAL A 196 -7.66 -19.75 3.83
CA VAL A 196 -7.72 -20.35 5.16
C VAL A 196 -6.57 -21.35 5.26
N ASP A 197 -5.70 -21.20 6.28
CA ASP A 197 -4.49 -22.02 6.46
C ASP A 197 -3.59 -22.10 5.20
N GLY A 198 -3.48 -20.97 4.51
CA GLY A 198 -2.66 -20.86 3.30
C GLY A 198 -3.25 -21.50 2.02
N LYS A 199 -4.48 -21.97 2.08
CA LYS A 199 -5.22 -22.63 0.98
C LYS A 199 -6.50 -21.90 0.67
N ARG A 200 -7.02 -22.09 -0.55
CA ARG A 200 -8.37 -21.63 -0.92
C ARG A 200 -9.40 -22.29 0.01
N ILE A 201 -10.54 -21.63 0.22
CA ILE A 201 -11.64 -22.17 1.02
C ILE A 201 -12.06 -23.53 0.47
N PRO A 202 -12.07 -24.63 1.28
CA PRO A 202 -12.45 -25.95 0.83
C PRO A 202 -13.94 -25.99 0.49
N TYR A 203 -14.31 -26.87 -0.44
CA TYR A 203 -15.70 -27.16 -0.76
C TYR A 203 -16.39 -27.89 0.39
N GLY A 204 -16.75 -27.17 1.44
CA GLY A 204 -17.51 -27.70 2.56
C GLY A 204 -19.01 -27.78 2.29
N PHE A 205 -19.49 -27.10 1.21
CA PHE A 205 -20.88 -27.07 0.79
C PHE A 205 -21.00 -27.46 -0.68
N GLU A 206 -22.08 -28.15 -1.02
CA GLU A 206 -22.33 -28.61 -2.37
C GLU A 206 -22.57 -27.41 -3.31
N ASN A 207 -21.71 -27.28 -4.33
CA ASN A 207 -21.80 -26.28 -5.40
C ASN A 207 -21.89 -24.80 -4.93
N ARG A 208 -21.33 -24.48 -3.77
CA ARG A 208 -21.19 -23.13 -3.22
C ARG A 208 -20.10 -23.09 -2.17
N THR A 209 -19.53 -21.96 -1.91
CA THR A 209 -18.43 -21.80 -0.95
C THR A 209 -18.90 -21.57 0.49
N LEU A 210 -20.05 -20.92 0.68
CA LEU A 210 -20.64 -20.59 1.97
C LEU A 210 -22.16 -20.84 1.95
N PRO A 211 -22.78 -21.07 3.12
CA PRO A 211 -24.20 -21.46 3.19
C PRO A 211 -25.19 -20.38 2.71
N HIS A 212 -24.78 -19.11 2.73
CA HIS A 212 -25.64 -18.01 2.30
C HIS A 212 -25.66 -17.79 0.78
N PHE A 213 -24.70 -18.35 0.04
CA PHE A 213 -24.71 -18.29 -1.41
C PHE A 213 -25.71 -19.28 -2.01
N THR A 214 -26.34 -18.89 -3.11
CA THR A 214 -27.13 -19.80 -3.91
C THR A 214 -26.23 -20.84 -4.58
N LYS A 215 -26.70 -22.07 -4.72
CA LYS A 215 -25.93 -23.09 -5.46
C LYS A 215 -25.68 -22.63 -6.90
N TYR A 216 -24.46 -22.86 -7.40
CA TYR A 216 -24.00 -22.48 -8.75
C TYR A 216 -23.96 -20.98 -9.05
N ASP A 217 -24.18 -20.11 -8.07
CA ASP A 217 -24.06 -18.67 -8.25
C ASP A 217 -22.59 -18.26 -8.15
N ASP A 218 -22.04 -17.70 -9.20
CA ASP A 218 -20.68 -17.14 -9.29
C ASP A 218 -20.69 -15.61 -9.49
N SER A 219 -21.85 -14.99 -9.34
CA SER A 219 -22.00 -13.54 -9.43
C SER A 219 -21.31 -12.83 -8.25
N PRO A 220 -20.87 -11.59 -8.43
CA PRO A 220 -20.42 -10.76 -7.32
C PRO A 220 -21.61 -10.43 -6.41
N SER A 221 -21.44 -10.68 -5.13
CA SER A 221 -22.46 -10.45 -4.10
C SER A 221 -22.08 -9.30 -3.17
#